data_7d307a8b607cc7013c020befc0a53036
#
_entry.id   7d307a8b607cc7013c020befc0a53036
#
_cell.length_a   1.000
_cell.length_b   1.000
_cell.length_c   1.000
_cell.angle_alpha   90.00
_cell.angle_beta   90.00
_cell.angle_gamma   90.00
#
_symmetry.space_group_name_H-M   'P 1'
#
loop_
_entity.id
_entity.type
_entity.pdbx_description
1 polymer ?
#
loop_
_entity_poly.entity_id
_entity_poly.type
_entity_poly.pdbx_seq_one_letter_code
_entity_poly.pdbx_strand_id
1 'polypeptide(L)'
;MAKAHVSSSHVFFLLFFLFAKINGSESNEEVGVYELKRGDFSVKLTNYGAVVISVILPDKNGKLDDVVLGYDSVKEYKNDSTHFGAIVGRVANRIGGAEFTLNGTKYKLVANDGNNTLHGGPKGFGDVIWTVKSYSKDSHITFTYDSFDGEEGFPGNLSVSATYMLIDANKLALKMEAKALNKATPVNLAQHTYWNLGGHTSGNIFSHNLQLFGSHITPVNKQLIPTGEILSVRGTPYDFLEPRTIGSRFKALPDGYDINYVLDAASPFHLRKAAVVQESVSGRKLELWTSAPGVQFYTSNMLHDEKGKGGFIYKQYAGLCLETQGFPDSVNHPNFPSQIVNPGETYKHTMVYRFTAI
;
A
#
# COMPACT_ATOMS: atom_id res chain seq x y z
N MET A 1 40.13 -67.33 -59.08
CA MET A 1 39.28 -67.30 -57.89
C MET A 1 39.77 -66.18 -56.97
N ALA A 2 39.13 -65.03 -57.03
CA ALA A 2 39.48 -63.88 -56.17
C ALA A 2 38.32 -63.57 -55.29
N LYS A 3 38.42 -63.64 -53.98
CA LYS A 3 37.42 -63.30 -53.01
C LYS A 3 37.54 -61.79 -52.75
N ALA A 4 36.44 -61.06 -53.00
CA ALA A 4 36.26 -59.67 -52.64
C ALA A 4 35.94 -59.55 -51.13
N HIS A 5 36.70 -58.76 -50.40
CA HIS A 5 36.39 -58.30 -49.03
C HIS A 5 35.59 -57.03 -49.14
N VAL A 6 34.37 -57.03 -48.59
CA VAL A 6 33.54 -55.84 -48.39
C VAL A 6 33.87 -55.29 -47.03
N SER A 7 34.47 -54.09 -46.99
CA SER A 7 34.70 -53.33 -45.76
C SER A 7 33.45 -52.47 -45.43
N SER A 8 32.82 -52.76 -44.31
CA SER A 8 31.69 -51.98 -43.78
C SER A 8 32.26 -50.82 -42.91
N SER A 9 32.15 -49.60 -43.48
CA SER A 9 32.46 -48.38 -42.73
C SER A 9 31.23 -47.91 -41.96
N HIS A 10 31.28 -48.03 -40.63
CA HIS A 10 30.28 -47.45 -39.74
C HIS A 10 30.61 -45.96 -39.56
N VAL A 11 29.75 -45.09 -40.09
CA VAL A 11 29.77 -43.66 -39.85
C VAL A 11 28.99 -43.40 -38.58
N PHE A 12 29.69 -43.06 -37.49
CA PHE A 12 29.08 -42.57 -36.27
C PHE A 12 28.74 -41.08 -36.45
N PHE A 13 27.43 -40.75 -36.55
CA PHE A 13 26.96 -39.41 -36.42
C PHE A 13 26.99 -39.01 -34.94
N LEU A 14 27.93 -38.19 -34.50
CA LEU A 14 27.88 -37.51 -33.24
C LEU A 14 26.89 -36.32 -33.36
N LEU A 15 25.71 -36.46 -32.76
CA LEU A 15 24.83 -35.35 -32.52
C LEU A 15 25.35 -34.50 -31.37
N PHE A 16 26.00 -33.37 -31.71
CA PHE A 16 26.27 -32.32 -30.74
C PHE A 16 24.98 -31.60 -30.39
N PHE A 17 24.39 -31.90 -29.22
CA PHE A 17 23.38 -31.02 -28.59
C PHE A 17 24.09 -29.76 -28.09
N LEU A 18 23.98 -28.66 -28.84
CA LEU A 18 24.29 -27.34 -28.34
C LEU A 18 23.17 -26.97 -27.33
N PHE A 19 23.48 -27.12 -26.05
CA PHE A 19 22.74 -26.43 -25.00
C PHE A 19 23.05 -24.94 -25.12
N ALA A 20 22.19 -24.19 -25.79
CA ALA A 20 22.18 -22.75 -25.67
C ALA A 20 21.82 -22.42 -24.19
N LYS A 21 22.84 -22.02 -23.41
CA LYS A 21 22.55 -21.31 -22.15
C LYS A 21 21.79 -20.05 -22.51
N ILE A 22 20.49 -20.06 -22.26
CA ILE A 22 19.72 -18.83 -22.18
C ILE A 22 20.26 -18.14 -20.91
N ASN A 23 21.21 -17.24 -21.08
CA ASN A 23 21.54 -16.27 -20.06
C ASN A 23 20.29 -15.38 -19.96
N GLY A 24 19.40 -15.69 -19.02
CA GLY A 24 18.47 -14.73 -18.52
C GLY A 24 19.29 -13.56 -18.01
N SER A 25 19.30 -12.43 -18.71
CA SER A 25 19.73 -11.18 -18.13
C SER A 25 18.77 -10.95 -16.96
N GLU A 26 19.23 -11.16 -15.72
CA GLU A 26 18.66 -10.45 -14.60
C GLU A 26 18.74 -8.98 -15.00
N SER A 27 17.63 -8.37 -15.36
CA SER A 27 17.54 -6.93 -15.44
C SER A 27 17.79 -6.47 -14.00
N ASN A 28 19.00 -6.00 -13.70
CA ASN A 28 19.27 -5.22 -12.51
C ASN A 28 18.43 -3.95 -12.63
N GLU A 29 17.14 -4.03 -12.25
CA GLU A 29 16.31 -2.86 -12.14
C GLU A 29 16.92 -1.98 -11.06
N GLU A 30 17.49 -0.87 -11.50
CA GLU A 30 18.17 0.07 -10.61
C GLU A 30 17.12 0.75 -9.73
N VAL A 31 17.33 0.72 -8.41
CA VAL A 31 16.48 1.42 -7.48
C VAL A 31 16.79 2.91 -7.54
N GLY A 32 15.79 3.70 -7.95
CA GLY A 32 15.88 5.14 -8.12
C GLY A 32 15.01 5.94 -7.16
N VAL A 33 15.30 7.24 -7.08
CA VAL A 33 14.46 8.23 -6.39
C VAL A 33 13.97 9.24 -7.42
N TYR A 34 12.67 9.53 -7.40
CA TYR A 34 11.98 10.37 -8.36
C TYR A 34 11.25 11.50 -7.63
N GLU A 35 11.23 12.68 -8.20
CA GLU A 35 10.54 13.82 -7.63
C GLU A 35 9.42 14.30 -8.56
N LEU A 36 8.21 14.40 -8.03
CA LEU A 36 7.13 15.18 -8.65
C LEU A 36 7.10 16.54 -7.98
N LYS A 37 7.10 17.64 -8.77
CA LYS A 37 7.16 18.99 -8.21
C LYS A 37 6.33 19.97 -9.01
N ARG A 38 5.56 20.81 -8.29
CA ARG A 38 4.83 21.94 -8.86
C ARG A 38 4.83 23.10 -7.85
N GLY A 39 5.59 24.15 -8.15
CA GLY A 39 5.82 25.26 -7.21
C GLY A 39 6.48 24.78 -5.92
N ASP A 40 5.87 25.12 -4.79
CA ASP A 40 6.35 24.74 -3.45
C ASP A 40 5.90 23.34 -3.02
N PHE A 41 5.00 22.70 -3.77
CA PHE A 41 4.56 21.35 -3.52
C PHE A 41 5.46 20.34 -4.21
N SER A 42 6.06 19.43 -3.44
CA SER A 42 6.85 18.34 -4.01
C SER A 42 6.62 17.01 -3.28
N VAL A 43 6.72 15.93 -4.05
CA VAL A 43 6.61 14.54 -3.58
C VAL A 43 7.81 13.77 -4.09
N LYS A 44 8.59 13.16 -3.20
CA LYS A 44 9.66 12.23 -3.57
C LYS A 44 9.17 10.81 -3.43
N LEU A 45 9.52 9.97 -4.41
CA LEU A 45 9.11 8.57 -4.50
C LEU A 45 10.32 7.71 -4.84
N THR A 46 10.24 6.42 -4.50
CA THR A 46 11.16 5.40 -5.02
C THR A 46 10.38 4.27 -5.68
N ASN A 47 11.01 3.59 -6.62
CA ASN A 47 10.45 2.38 -7.22
C ASN A 47 10.65 1.12 -6.37
N TYR A 48 11.31 1.19 -5.22
CA TYR A 48 11.23 0.16 -4.20
C TYR A 48 9.92 0.32 -3.43
N GLY A 49 9.02 -0.67 -3.48
CA GLY A 49 7.70 -0.63 -2.85
C GLY A 49 6.77 0.46 -3.36
N ALA A 50 7.11 1.15 -4.47
CA ALA A 50 6.42 2.36 -4.96
C ALA A 50 6.20 3.40 -3.83
N VAL A 51 7.20 3.54 -2.95
CA VAL A 51 7.16 4.29 -1.68
C VAL A 51 7.11 5.80 -1.90
N VAL A 52 6.26 6.49 -1.14
CA VAL A 52 6.32 7.94 -0.93
C VAL A 52 7.33 8.22 0.18
N ILE A 53 8.48 8.79 -0.21
CA ILE A 53 9.59 9.12 0.71
C ILE A 53 9.34 10.44 1.44
N SER A 54 8.81 11.45 0.72
CA SER A 54 8.71 12.83 1.22
C SER A 54 7.53 13.54 0.57
N VAL A 55 6.84 14.37 1.35
CA VAL A 55 5.81 15.30 0.86
C VAL A 55 6.09 16.67 1.49
N ILE A 56 6.58 17.62 0.68
CA ILE A 56 6.90 18.97 1.12
C ILE A 56 5.71 19.88 0.84
N LEU A 57 5.27 20.61 1.87
CA LEU A 57 4.13 21.53 1.82
C LEU A 57 4.45 22.84 2.57
N PRO A 58 3.95 24.00 2.14
CA PRO A 58 3.96 25.22 2.94
C PRO A 58 2.99 25.09 4.14
N ASP A 59 3.34 25.74 5.24
CA ASP A 59 2.40 26.05 6.33
C ASP A 59 1.65 27.37 6.03
N LYS A 60 0.80 27.82 6.97
CA LYS A 60 0.05 29.09 6.87
C LYS A 60 0.94 30.35 6.75
N ASN A 61 2.23 30.25 7.06
CA ASN A 61 3.22 31.33 6.96
C ASN A 61 4.15 31.14 5.75
N GLY A 62 3.93 30.11 4.93
CA GLY A 62 4.77 29.79 3.77
C GLY A 62 6.02 28.95 4.09
N LYS A 63 6.23 28.54 5.35
CA LYS A 63 7.36 27.68 5.72
C LYS A 63 7.14 26.27 5.18
N LEU A 64 8.08 25.80 4.36
CA LEU A 64 8.07 24.45 3.81
C LEU A 64 8.53 23.44 4.86
N ASP A 65 7.84 22.29 4.92
CA ASP A 65 8.23 21.18 5.76
C ASP A 65 7.79 19.84 5.16
N ASP A 66 8.48 18.76 5.52
CA ASP A 66 8.11 17.39 5.14
C ASP A 66 7.09 16.84 6.14
N VAL A 67 5.92 16.47 5.62
CA VAL A 67 4.77 16.06 6.43
C VAL A 67 4.57 14.54 6.49
N VAL A 68 5.57 13.76 6.09
CA VAL A 68 5.50 12.29 6.16
C VAL A 68 6.71 11.70 6.87
N LEU A 69 6.48 10.65 7.67
CA LEU A 69 7.54 9.86 8.27
C LEU A 69 8.22 8.99 7.21
N GLY A 70 9.47 8.61 7.44
CA GLY A 70 10.24 7.76 6.53
C GLY A 70 11.73 7.83 6.81
N TYR A 71 12.54 7.40 5.86
CA TYR A 71 13.99 7.33 5.95
C TYR A 71 14.68 8.24 4.94
N ASP A 72 15.98 8.49 5.15
CA ASP A 72 16.81 9.31 4.26
C ASP A 72 17.27 8.54 3.03
N SER A 73 17.46 7.22 3.13
CA SER A 73 18.00 6.39 2.06
C SER A 73 17.09 5.21 1.71
N VAL A 74 17.09 4.82 0.42
CA VAL A 74 16.34 3.65 -0.05
C VAL A 74 16.81 2.35 0.62
N LYS A 75 18.08 2.29 1.04
CA LYS A 75 18.62 1.11 1.75
C LYS A 75 17.88 0.83 3.06
N GLU A 76 17.44 1.87 3.75
CA GLU A 76 16.68 1.75 5.01
C GLU A 76 15.29 1.18 4.75
N TYR A 77 14.63 1.59 3.66
CA TYR A 77 13.33 1.02 3.25
C TYR A 77 13.39 -0.48 2.92
N LYS A 78 14.56 -1.01 2.47
CA LYS A 78 14.73 -2.45 2.22
C LYS A 78 14.73 -3.31 3.49
N ASN A 79 14.92 -2.70 4.64
CA ASN A 79 14.90 -3.35 5.95
C ASN A 79 13.74 -2.86 6.82
N ASP A 80 12.81 -2.11 6.24
CA ASP A 80 11.67 -1.52 6.93
C ASP A 80 10.60 -2.58 7.21
N SER A 81 10.16 -2.66 8.45
CA SER A 81 8.99 -3.44 8.87
C SER A 81 7.77 -2.57 9.17
N THR A 82 7.90 -1.24 9.02
CA THR A 82 6.83 -0.28 9.31
C THR A 82 5.98 0.02 8.06
N HIS A 83 6.48 -0.35 6.87
CA HIS A 83 5.89 -0.03 5.56
C HIS A 83 5.73 1.47 5.29
N PHE A 84 6.66 2.31 5.79
CA PHE A 84 6.62 3.76 5.56
C PHE A 84 6.40 4.12 4.10
N GLY A 85 5.23 4.71 3.78
CA GLY A 85 4.90 5.23 2.47
C GLY A 85 4.75 4.19 1.34
N ALA A 86 4.79 2.90 1.63
CA ALA A 86 4.73 1.82 0.65
C ALA A 86 3.33 1.63 0.04
N ILE A 87 3.27 1.07 -1.17
CA ILE A 87 2.06 0.41 -1.66
C ILE A 87 2.09 -1.02 -1.14
N VAL A 88 1.11 -1.37 -0.33
CA VAL A 88 0.97 -2.71 0.24
C VAL A 88 -0.04 -3.54 -0.54
N GLY A 89 0.25 -4.82 -0.70
CA GLY A 89 -0.51 -5.81 -1.46
C GLY A 89 0.32 -7.11 -1.59
N ARG A 90 -0.19 -8.18 -2.28
CA ARG A 90 -1.41 -8.24 -3.13
C ARG A 90 -2.70 -7.87 -2.41
N VAL A 91 -2.84 -8.23 -1.12
CA VAL A 91 -3.99 -7.90 -0.28
C VAL A 91 -3.48 -7.12 0.94
N ALA A 92 -3.88 -5.85 1.03
CA ALA A 92 -3.60 -4.97 2.15
C ALA A 92 -4.31 -5.44 3.42
N ASN A 93 -3.76 -5.06 4.57
CA ASN A 93 -4.23 -5.46 5.89
C ASN A 93 -4.15 -6.99 6.08
N ARG A 94 -4.97 -7.57 6.95
CA ARG A 94 -4.84 -8.98 7.38
C ARG A 94 -5.75 -9.93 6.63
N ILE A 95 -5.26 -11.18 6.45
CA ILE A 95 -6.06 -12.35 6.11
C ILE A 95 -5.90 -13.34 7.26
N GLY A 96 -7.01 -13.65 7.94
CA GLY A 96 -7.04 -14.51 9.10
C GLY A 96 -6.57 -15.93 8.80
N GLY A 97 -5.73 -16.51 9.69
CA GLY A 97 -5.20 -17.86 9.53
C GLY A 97 -4.27 -18.06 8.33
N ALA A 98 -3.86 -16.99 7.64
CA ALA A 98 -3.06 -17.03 6.41
C ALA A 98 -3.65 -18.01 5.37
N GLU A 99 -4.97 -18.04 5.22
CA GLU A 99 -5.65 -18.91 4.27
C GLU A 99 -7.01 -18.38 3.86
N PHE A 100 -7.48 -18.80 2.69
CA PHE A 100 -8.85 -18.56 2.20
C PHE A 100 -9.28 -19.66 1.23
N THR A 101 -10.59 -19.72 0.99
CA THR A 101 -11.16 -20.63 -0.01
C THR A 101 -11.73 -19.83 -1.18
N LEU A 102 -11.32 -20.15 -2.40
CA LEU A 102 -11.82 -19.55 -3.62
C LEU A 102 -12.23 -20.63 -4.62
N ASN A 103 -13.47 -20.62 -5.09
CA ASN A 103 -14.03 -21.59 -6.03
C ASN A 103 -13.81 -23.06 -5.59
N GLY A 104 -13.97 -23.32 -4.29
CA GLY A 104 -13.78 -24.66 -3.68
C GLY A 104 -12.32 -25.06 -3.45
N THR A 105 -11.35 -24.27 -3.87
CA THR A 105 -9.93 -24.50 -3.65
C THR A 105 -9.45 -23.71 -2.44
N LYS A 106 -8.80 -24.38 -1.49
CA LYS A 106 -8.17 -23.76 -0.34
C LYS A 106 -6.75 -23.29 -0.71
N TYR A 107 -6.48 -22.02 -0.50
CA TYR A 107 -5.17 -21.40 -0.69
C TYR A 107 -4.55 -21.08 0.67
N LYS A 108 -3.29 -21.50 0.83
CA LYS A 108 -2.48 -21.16 2.00
C LYS A 108 -1.50 -20.07 1.62
N LEU A 109 -1.46 -19.01 2.40
CA LEU A 109 -0.58 -17.87 2.22
C LEU A 109 0.64 -18.00 3.15
N VAL A 110 1.64 -17.17 2.93
CA VAL A 110 2.77 -17.07 3.87
C VAL A 110 2.35 -16.17 5.04
N ALA A 111 2.46 -16.72 6.26
CA ALA A 111 2.17 -15.97 7.48
C ALA A 111 3.36 -15.08 7.86
N ASN A 112 3.10 -13.81 8.21
CA ASN A 112 4.09 -12.84 8.66
C ASN A 112 3.62 -11.98 9.84
N ASP A 113 2.40 -12.24 10.35
CA ASP A 113 1.83 -11.59 11.54
C ASP A 113 1.18 -12.67 12.43
N GLY A 114 2.00 -13.33 13.25
CA GLY A 114 1.59 -14.53 13.97
C GLY A 114 1.17 -15.65 13.01
N ASN A 115 -0.10 -16.06 13.08
CA ASN A 115 -0.68 -17.07 12.18
C ASN A 115 -1.40 -16.43 10.98
N ASN A 116 -1.35 -15.11 10.82
CA ASN A 116 -2.07 -14.37 9.79
C ASN A 116 -1.10 -13.88 8.70
N THR A 117 -1.64 -13.54 7.55
CA THR A 117 -0.91 -12.79 6.52
C THR A 117 -1.24 -11.31 6.66
N LEU A 118 -0.22 -10.46 6.68
CA LEU A 118 -0.33 -9.00 6.71
C LEU A 118 0.30 -8.42 5.44
N HIS A 119 -0.38 -7.48 4.81
CA HIS A 119 0.09 -6.69 3.67
C HIS A 119 0.64 -7.51 2.48
N GLY A 120 0.09 -8.72 2.28
CA GLY A 120 0.46 -9.59 1.16
C GLY A 120 1.57 -10.58 1.46
N GLY A 121 2.08 -10.64 2.70
CA GLY A 121 3.12 -11.57 3.13
C GLY A 121 4.50 -10.93 3.32
N PRO A 122 5.53 -11.73 3.69
CA PRO A 122 6.88 -11.21 4.00
C PRO A 122 7.58 -10.48 2.84
N LYS A 123 7.19 -10.79 1.60
CA LYS A 123 7.66 -10.11 0.39
C LYS A 123 6.47 -9.59 -0.42
N GLY A 124 5.64 -8.79 0.25
CA GLY A 124 4.53 -8.12 -0.39
C GLY A 124 4.97 -7.02 -1.35
N PHE A 125 4.03 -6.32 -1.93
CA PHE A 125 4.28 -5.28 -2.94
C PHE A 125 5.10 -4.08 -2.42
N GLY A 126 5.15 -3.89 -1.10
CA GLY A 126 6.02 -2.92 -0.44
C GLY A 126 7.51 -3.30 -0.42
N ASP A 127 7.83 -4.59 -0.65
CA ASP A 127 9.17 -5.16 -0.51
C ASP A 127 9.81 -5.58 -1.83
N VAL A 128 9.24 -5.12 -2.95
CA VAL A 128 9.71 -5.45 -4.31
C VAL A 128 10.12 -4.20 -5.08
N ILE A 129 10.97 -4.38 -6.09
CA ILE A 129 11.32 -3.30 -7.02
C ILE A 129 10.27 -3.25 -8.11
N TRP A 130 9.67 -2.08 -8.30
CA TRP A 130 8.73 -1.81 -9.38
C TRP A 130 9.45 -1.22 -10.58
N THR A 131 9.03 -1.59 -11.77
CA THR A 131 9.51 -1.00 -13.03
C THR A 131 8.92 0.40 -13.22
N VAL A 132 9.74 1.37 -13.57
CA VAL A 132 9.28 2.72 -13.94
C VAL A 132 8.81 2.71 -15.38
N LYS A 133 7.49 2.71 -15.59
CA LYS A 133 6.88 2.70 -16.93
C LYS A 133 6.90 4.07 -17.60
N SER A 134 6.68 5.13 -16.84
CA SER A 134 6.70 6.52 -17.33
C SER A 134 7.00 7.47 -16.17
N TYR A 135 7.69 8.56 -16.47
CA TYR A 135 8.00 9.62 -15.52
C TYR A 135 8.09 10.99 -16.19
N SER A 136 7.43 11.96 -15.57
CA SER A 136 7.55 13.39 -15.89
C SER A 136 7.46 14.16 -14.58
N LYS A 137 8.54 14.90 -14.25
CA LYS A 137 8.75 15.55 -12.95
C LYS A 137 7.62 16.50 -12.53
N ASP A 138 6.99 17.18 -13.47
CA ASP A 138 5.93 18.16 -13.26
C ASP A 138 4.51 17.60 -13.32
N SER A 139 4.38 16.30 -13.61
CA SER A 139 3.11 15.67 -13.93
C SER A 139 2.89 14.35 -13.18
N HIS A 140 3.64 13.29 -13.49
CA HIS A 140 3.33 11.96 -13.01
C HIS A 140 4.51 11.01 -13.00
N ILE A 141 4.34 9.91 -12.25
CA ILE A 141 5.16 8.70 -12.36
C ILE A 141 4.24 7.48 -12.31
N THR A 142 4.49 6.50 -13.20
CA THR A 142 3.82 5.21 -13.23
C THR A 142 4.81 4.11 -12.93
N PHE A 143 4.55 3.37 -11.87
CA PHE A 143 5.23 2.14 -11.52
C PHE A 143 4.40 0.94 -11.94
N THR A 144 5.05 -0.14 -12.39
CA THR A 144 4.40 -1.41 -12.73
C THR A 144 5.11 -2.58 -12.06
N TYR A 145 4.35 -3.61 -11.71
CA TYR A 145 4.85 -4.85 -11.14
C TYR A 145 4.03 -6.04 -11.66
N ASP A 146 4.70 -7.11 -12.09
CA ASP A 146 4.06 -8.34 -12.51
C ASP A 146 4.24 -9.42 -11.44
N SER A 147 3.17 -9.66 -10.67
CA SER A 147 3.12 -10.65 -9.59
C SER A 147 2.77 -12.01 -10.17
N PHE A 148 3.62 -13.03 -9.94
CA PHE A 148 3.48 -14.36 -10.52
C PHE A 148 2.46 -15.24 -9.76
N ASP A 149 1.97 -16.29 -10.44
CA ASP A 149 1.07 -17.29 -9.84
C ASP A 149 1.77 -18.05 -8.70
N GLY A 150 1.23 -17.93 -7.48
CA GLY A 150 1.79 -18.53 -6.28
C GLY A 150 2.72 -17.62 -5.47
N GLU A 151 2.94 -16.36 -5.89
CA GLU A 151 3.68 -15.39 -5.09
C GLU A 151 3.00 -15.21 -3.72
N GLU A 152 3.76 -15.38 -2.64
CA GLU A 152 3.28 -15.40 -1.24
C GLU A 152 2.07 -16.35 -1.00
N GLY A 153 1.80 -17.27 -1.93
CA GLY A 153 0.70 -18.24 -1.91
C GLY A 153 -0.56 -17.77 -2.65
N PHE A 154 -0.59 -16.56 -3.20
CA PHE A 154 -1.74 -16.05 -3.93
C PHE A 154 -1.86 -16.69 -5.33
N PRO A 155 -3.09 -17.08 -5.76
CA PRO A 155 -3.29 -17.67 -7.09
C PRO A 155 -3.24 -16.64 -8.21
N GLY A 156 -2.75 -17.08 -9.36
CA GLY A 156 -2.82 -16.37 -10.63
C GLY A 156 -1.77 -15.28 -10.82
N ASN A 157 -1.42 -15.06 -12.09
CA ASN A 157 -0.58 -13.94 -12.51
C ASN A 157 -1.39 -12.64 -12.46
N LEU A 158 -0.80 -11.58 -11.91
CA LEU A 158 -1.42 -10.29 -11.74
C LEU A 158 -0.49 -9.19 -12.26
N SER A 159 -0.96 -8.39 -13.24
CA SER A 159 -0.23 -7.21 -13.70
C SER A 159 -0.74 -5.98 -12.98
N VAL A 160 0.15 -5.29 -12.25
CA VAL A 160 -0.19 -4.19 -11.36
C VAL A 160 0.43 -2.89 -11.85
N SER A 161 -0.29 -1.79 -11.69
CA SER A 161 0.25 -0.45 -11.92
C SER A 161 -0.18 0.52 -10.82
N ALA A 162 0.73 1.43 -10.46
CA ALA A 162 0.48 2.53 -9.55
C ALA A 162 0.96 3.84 -10.19
N THR A 163 0.04 4.78 -10.39
CA THR A 163 0.35 6.08 -11.00
C THR A 163 0.10 7.19 -10.00
N TYR A 164 1.16 7.88 -9.60
CA TYR A 164 1.10 9.11 -8.84
C TYR A 164 1.08 10.30 -9.78
N MET A 165 0.16 11.25 -9.57
CA MET A 165 -0.05 12.39 -10.47
C MET A 165 -0.25 13.69 -9.67
N LEU A 166 0.45 14.76 -10.07
CA LEU A 166 0.13 16.11 -9.62
C LEU A 166 -0.98 16.68 -10.51
N ILE A 167 -2.23 16.61 -10.03
CA ILE A 167 -3.39 17.07 -10.79
C ILE A 167 -3.66 18.58 -10.62
N ASP A 168 -3.07 19.18 -9.59
CA ASP A 168 -3.12 20.62 -9.32
C ASP A 168 -1.91 21.06 -8.49
N ALA A 169 -1.77 22.34 -8.18
CA ALA A 169 -0.68 22.89 -7.37
C ALA A 169 -0.62 22.33 -5.92
N ASN A 170 -1.72 21.76 -5.44
CA ASN A 170 -1.83 21.23 -4.09
C ASN A 170 -2.58 19.89 -4.02
N LYS A 171 -2.65 19.15 -5.13
CA LYS A 171 -3.37 17.88 -5.20
C LYS A 171 -2.49 16.79 -5.78
N LEU A 172 -2.35 15.72 -5.03
CA LEU A 172 -1.75 14.46 -5.45
C LEU A 172 -2.85 13.43 -5.67
N ALA A 173 -2.92 12.84 -6.85
CA ALA A 173 -3.75 11.67 -7.11
C ALA A 173 -2.87 10.41 -7.16
N LEU A 174 -3.41 9.30 -6.67
CA LEU A 174 -2.86 7.97 -6.86
C LEU A 174 -3.93 7.10 -7.51
N LYS A 175 -3.61 6.51 -8.65
CA LYS A 175 -4.43 5.50 -9.32
C LYS A 175 -3.71 4.16 -9.28
N MET A 176 -4.33 3.16 -8.67
CA MET A 176 -3.85 1.78 -8.63
C MET A 176 -4.77 0.90 -9.48
N GLU A 177 -4.18 0.10 -10.36
CA GLU A 177 -4.90 -0.87 -11.18
C GLU A 177 -4.19 -2.21 -11.11
N ALA A 178 -4.96 -3.31 -11.07
CA ALA A 178 -4.42 -4.66 -11.10
C ALA A 178 -5.30 -5.55 -11.97
N LYS A 179 -4.71 -6.19 -12.99
CA LYS A 179 -5.40 -7.05 -13.94
C LYS A 179 -5.05 -8.51 -13.68
N ALA A 180 -6.06 -9.33 -13.36
CA ALA A 180 -5.90 -10.76 -13.28
C ALA A 180 -5.74 -11.35 -14.69
N LEU A 181 -4.69 -12.15 -14.92
CA LEU A 181 -4.33 -12.61 -16.26
C LEU A 181 -4.85 -14.02 -16.57
N ASN A 182 -4.79 -14.94 -15.63
CA ASN A 182 -5.05 -16.37 -15.88
C ASN A 182 -5.93 -17.08 -14.86
N LYS A 183 -6.01 -16.57 -13.60
CA LYS A 183 -6.84 -17.14 -12.53
C LYS A 183 -7.53 -16.03 -11.76
N ALA A 184 -8.68 -16.34 -11.14
CA ALA A 184 -9.29 -15.48 -10.14
C ALA A 184 -8.37 -15.33 -8.94
N THR A 185 -8.24 -14.12 -8.40
CA THR A 185 -7.36 -13.81 -7.28
C THR A 185 -7.91 -12.66 -6.45
N PRO A 186 -7.70 -12.65 -5.12
CA PRO A 186 -8.04 -11.49 -4.32
C PRO A 186 -7.03 -10.35 -4.56
N VAL A 187 -7.55 -9.13 -4.63
CA VAL A 187 -6.74 -7.90 -4.78
C VAL A 187 -7.32 -6.81 -3.89
N ASN A 188 -6.47 -6.23 -3.06
CA ASN A 188 -6.79 -5.08 -2.23
C ASN A 188 -5.50 -4.28 -2.02
N LEU A 189 -5.32 -3.18 -2.74
CA LEU A 189 -4.12 -2.35 -2.65
C LEU A 189 -4.36 -1.16 -1.74
N ALA A 190 -3.40 -0.81 -0.90
CA ALA A 190 -3.44 0.38 -0.08
C ALA A 190 -2.09 1.13 -0.11
N GLN A 191 -2.15 2.42 0.18
CA GLN A 191 -1.00 3.30 0.29
C GLN A 191 -0.76 3.62 1.77
N HIS A 192 0.42 3.28 2.30
CA HIS A 192 0.72 3.24 3.74
C HIS A 192 1.57 4.44 4.21
N THR A 193 1.24 5.66 3.77
CA THR A 193 1.94 6.86 4.25
C THR A 193 1.55 7.23 5.67
N TYR A 194 2.56 7.51 6.47
CA TYR A 194 2.43 8.04 7.84
C TYR A 194 2.50 9.56 7.81
N TRP A 195 1.38 10.21 8.06
CA TRP A 195 1.23 11.65 7.99
C TRP A 195 1.48 12.31 9.35
N ASN A 196 2.21 13.42 9.37
CA ASN A 196 2.24 14.36 10.47
C ASN A 196 2.25 15.79 9.91
N LEU A 197 1.12 16.45 9.92
CA LEU A 197 0.94 17.77 9.30
C LEU A 197 1.69 18.91 10.01
N GLY A 198 2.17 18.67 11.24
CA GLY A 198 3.09 19.57 11.94
C GLY A 198 4.51 19.56 11.37
N GLY A 199 4.83 18.57 10.53
CA GLY A 199 6.16 18.20 10.06
C GLY A 199 6.61 16.89 10.71
N HIS A 200 7.43 16.10 10.02
CA HIS A 200 7.82 14.77 10.50
C HIS A 200 8.58 14.78 11.85
N THR A 201 9.13 15.92 12.24
CA THR A 201 9.84 16.10 13.51
C THR A 201 9.00 16.75 14.63
N SER A 202 7.70 16.99 14.39
CA SER A 202 6.85 17.73 15.34
C SER A 202 6.37 16.91 16.55
N GLY A 203 6.77 15.64 16.66
CA GLY A 203 6.39 14.75 17.76
C GLY A 203 5.11 13.97 17.45
N ASN A 204 4.16 13.88 18.38
CA ASN A 204 2.97 13.06 18.23
C ASN A 204 1.82 13.80 17.52
N ILE A 205 0.83 13.01 17.05
CA ILE A 205 -0.32 13.51 16.28
C ILE A 205 -1.57 13.77 17.13
N PHE A 206 -1.47 13.83 18.46
CA PHE A 206 -2.65 13.94 19.33
C PHE A 206 -3.41 15.25 19.19
N SER A 207 -2.72 16.35 18.84
CA SER A 207 -3.33 17.66 18.59
C SER A 207 -3.99 17.80 17.22
N HIS A 208 -3.76 16.87 16.29
CA HIS A 208 -4.41 16.91 14.98
C HIS A 208 -5.91 16.71 15.13
N ASN A 209 -6.70 17.58 14.47
CA ASN A 209 -8.13 17.40 14.32
C ASN A 209 -8.39 16.44 13.16
N LEU A 210 -9.22 15.43 13.43
CA LEU A 210 -9.63 14.42 12.46
C LEU A 210 -11.15 14.42 12.31
N GLN A 211 -11.63 14.32 11.07
CA GLN A 211 -12.99 13.94 10.74
C GLN A 211 -12.93 12.75 9.76
N LEU A 212 -13.74 11.72 10.02
CA LEU A 212 -13.89 10.54 9.16
C LEU A 212 -15.33 10.46 8.64
N PHE A 213 -15.47 10.23 7.34
CA PHE A 213 -16.77 10.12 6.67
C PHE A 213 -17.20 8.65 6.57
N GLY A 214 -17.17 7.98 7.71
CA GLY A 214 -17.55 6.59 7.89
C GLY A 214 -18.28 6.40 9.21
N SER A 215 -19.56 6.05 9.14
CA SER A 215 -20.44 5.91 10.30
C SER A 215 -20.37 4.55 10.99
N HIS A 216 -19.61 3.60 10.43
CA HIS A 216 -19.42 2.25 10.96
C HIS A 216 -17.96 1.82 10.89
N ILE A 217 -17.63 0.78 11.65
CA ILE A 217 -16.34 0.10 11.64
C ILE A 217 -16.54 -1.39 11.43
N THR A 218 -15.49 -2.09 10.99
CA THR A 218 -15.38 -3.55 11.04
C THR A 218 -14.62 -3.92 12.32
N PRO A 219 -15.29 -4.28 13.43
CA PRO A 219 -14.61 -4.59 14.68
C PRO A 219 -13.70 -5.80 14.54
N VAL A 220 -12.63 -5.83 15.34
CA VAL A 220 -11.59 -6.84 15.28
C VAL A 220 -11.46 -7.62 16.59
N ASN A 221 -10.94 -8.84 16.50
CA ASN A 221 -10.53 -9.64 17.64
C ASN A 221 -9.13 -9.21 18.16
N LYS A 222 -8.60 -9.93 19.15
CA LYS A 222 -7.27 -9.66 19.74
C LYS A 222 -6.09 -9.81 18.75
N GLN A 223 -6.29 -10.48 17.62
CA GLN A 223 -5.30 -10.62 16.55
C GLN A 223 -5.50 -9.59 15.43
N LEU A 224 -6.35 -8.58 15.67
CA LEU A 224 -6.73 -7.55 14.71
C LEU A 224 -7.39 -8.09 13.42
N ILE A 225 -8.01 -9.28 13.52
CA ILE A 225 -8.80 -9.88 12.44
C ILE A 225 -10.26 -9.45 12.60
N PRO A 226 -10.94 -8.96 11.55
CA PRO A 226 -12.36 -8.64 11.60
C PRO A 226 -13.23 -9.79 12.11
N THR A 227 -14.24 -9.45 12.92
CA THR A 227 -15.21 -10.44 13.42
C THR A 227 -16.31 -10.78 12.41
N GLY A 228 -16.38 -10.04 11.30
CA GLY A 228 -17.45 -10.12 10.31
C GLY A 228 -18.63 -9.18 10.60
N GLU A 229 -18.65 -8.54 11.76
CA GLU A 229 -19.67 -7.55 12.11
C GLU A 229 -19.36 -6.18 11.49
N ILE A 230 -20.41 -5.34 11.43
CA ILE A 230 -20.31 -3.92 11.07
C ILE A 230 -21.04 -3.15 12.16
N LEU A 231 -20.31 -2.35 12.95
CA LEU A 231 -20.83 -1.65 14.13
C LEU A 231 -20.79 -0.14 13.97
N SER A 232 -21.82 0.56 14.48
CA SER A 232 -21.86 2.02 14.46
C SER A 232 -20.76 2.60 15.36
N VAL A 233 -20.14 3.70 14.88
CA VAL A 233 -19.14 4.45 15.66
C VAL A 233 -19.78 5.41 16.66
N ARG A 234 -21.07 5.73 16.51
CA ARG A 234 -21.77 6.77 17.32
C ARG A 234 -21.69 6.46 18.82
N GLY A 235 -21.24 7.45 19.58
CA GLY A 235 -21.09 7.33 21.04
C GLY A 235 -19.93 6.47 21.52
N THR A 236 -19.10 5.97 20.60
CA THR A 236 -17.88 5.16 20.93
C THR A 236 -16.62 6.03 20.84
N PRO A 237 -15.45 5.53 21.29
CA PRO A 237 -14.18 6.19 21.07
C PRO A 237 -13.83 6.37 19.58
N TYR A 238 -14.41 5.58 18.68
CA TYR A 238 -14.21 5.64 17.23
C TYR A 238 -15.06 6.72 16.53
N ASP A 239 -15.88 7.50 17.24
CA ASP A 239 -16.76 8.52 16.66
C ASP A 239 -15.98 9.78 16.26
N PHE A 240 -15.58 9.86 14.97
CA PHE A 240 -14.99 11.01 14.30
C PHE A 240 -15.92 11.59 13.23
N LEU A 241 -17.23 11.41 13.35
CA LEU A 241 -18.21 11.96 12.41
C LEU A 241 -18.17 13.49 12.39
N GLU A 242 -17.85 14.10 13.53
CA GLU A 242 -17.54 15.52 13.67
C GLU A 242 -16.04 15.71 13.96
N PRO A 243 -15.44 16.84 13.53
CA PRO A 243 -14.04 17.11 13.78
C PRO A 243 -13.67 17.04 15.27
N ARG A 244 -12.65 16.24 15.61
CA ARG A 244 -12.16 16.07 16.97
C ARG A 244 -10.64 15.88 16.97
N THR A 245 -9.99 16.30 18.04
CA THR A 245 -8.58 15.97 18.22
C THR A 245 -8.40 14.46 18.45
N ILE A 246 -7.41 13.88 17.80
CA ILE A 246 -7.10 12.45 17.89
C ILE A 246 -6.89 12.04 19.35
N GLY A 247 -6.18 12.86 20.14
CA GLY A 247 -5.90 12.60 21.55
C GLY A 247 -7.12 12.66 22.49
N SER A 248 -8.24 13.24 22.04
CA SER A 248 -9.38 13.51 22.93
C SER A 248 -10.02 12.27 23.56
N ARG A 249 -9.92 11.12 22.90
CA ARG A 249 -10.52 9.84 23.35
C ARG A 249 -9.48 8.74 23.58
N PHE A 250 -8.21 9.06 23.51
CA PHE A 250 -7.11 8.11 23.57
C PHE A 250 -7.08 7.30 24.88
N LYS A 251 -7.54 7.90 25.99
CA LYS A 251 -7.65 7.20 27.30
C LYS A 251 -8.59 5.98 27.26
N ALA A 252 -9.56 5.99 26.35
CA ALA A 252 -10.52 4.88 26.21
C ALA A 252 -9.99 3.78 25.23
N LEU A 253 -8.86 4.02 24.57
CA LEU A 253 -8.22 3.13 23.61
C LEU A 253 -6.72 3.07 23.94
N PRO A 254 -6.29 2.32 24.96
CA PRO A 254 -4.90 2.29 25.43
C PRO A 254 -3.92 1.83 24.34
N ASP A 255 -4.39 1.02 23.39
CA ASP A 255 -3.59 0.52 22.27
C ASP A 255 -3.67 1.43 21.04
N GLY A 256 -4.33 2.60 21.13
CA GLY A 256 -4.51 3.54 20.03
C GLY A 256 -5.53 3.07 18.98
N TYR A 257 -5.52 3.75 17.84
CA TYR A 257 -6.41 3.38 16.71
C TYR A 257 -5.66 2.46 15.75
N ASP A 258 -6.30 1.38 15.37
CA ASP A 258 -5.93 0.47 14.28
C ASP A 258 -7.21 -0.24 13.81
N ILE A 259 -8.05 0.48 13.05
CA ILE A 259 -9.40 0.02 12.72
C ILE A 259 -9.85 0.49 11.34
N ASN A 260 -10.55 -0.36 10.61
CA ASN A 260 -11.16 -0.01 9.34
C ASN A 260 -12.54 0.63 9.54
N TYR A 261 -12.72 1.83 8.97
CA TYR A 261 -14.00 2.51 8.86
C TYR A 261 -14.70 2.14 7.57
N VAL A 262 -15.99 1.86 7.65
CA VAL A 262 -16.90 1.71 6.51
C VAL A 262 -17.31 3.10 6.06
N LEU A 263 -16.85 3.50 4.88
CA LEU A 263 -17.10 4.83 4.33
C LEU A 263 -18.55 4.98 3.88
N ASP A 264 -19.16 6.09 4.31
CA ASP A 264 -20.50 6.47 3.90
C ASP A 264 -20.55 6.92 2.43
N ALA A 265 -21.76 7.02 1.87
CA ALA A 265 -22.04 7.34 0.49
C ALA A 265 -21.48 6.32 -0.53
N ALA A 266 -22.39 5.54 -1.06
CA ALA A 266 -22.14 4.54 -2.07
C ALA A 266 -22.35 5.12 -3.46
N SER A 267 -21.27 5.52 -4.14
CA SER A 267 -21.28 5.53 -5.59
C SER A 267 -20.08 4.76 -6.06
N PRO A 268 -20.23 3.62 -6.71
CA PRO A 268 -19.09 2.81 -7.21
C PRO A 268 -18.31 3.55 -8.31
N PHE A 269 -18.83 4.68 -8.82
CA PHE A 269 -18.26 5.43 -9.93
C PHE A 269 -17.69 6.81 -9.54
N HIS A 270 -17.85 7.24 -8.27
CA HIS A 270 -17.42 8.57 -7.84
C HIS A 270 -16.53 8.49 -6.60
N LEU A 271 -15.55 9.37 -6.54
CA LEU A 271 -14.74 9.53 -5.33
C LEU A 271 -15.62 10.06 -4.19
N ARG A 272 -15.54 9.41 -3.03
CA ARG A 272 -16.14 9.85 -1.79
C ARG A 272 -15.09 10.50 -0.89
N LYS A 273 -15.49 11.48 -0.11
CA LYS A 273 -14.60 12.02 0.93
C LYS A 273 -14.44 10.95 2.01
N ALA A 274 -13.19 10.62 2.34
CA ALA A 274 -12.85 9.63 3.37
C ALA A 274 -12.47 10.29 4.68
N ALA A 275 -11.63 11.33 4.62
CA ALA A 275 -11.09 11.96 5.81
C ALA A 275 -10.75 13.44 5.58
N VAL A 276 -10.73 14.18 6.69
CA VAL A 276 -10.12 15.51 6.80
C VAL A 276 -9.25 15.51 8.04
N VAL A 277 -7.97 15.89 7.88
CA VAL A 277 -7.03 16.08 8.98
C VAL A 277 -6.52 17.51 8.95
N GLN A 278 -6.44 18.16 10.09
CA GLN A 278 -5.91 19.51 10.22
C GLN A 278 -5.00 19.62 11.45
N GLU A 279 -3.83 20.25 11.27
CA GLU A 279 -2.93 20.58 12.37
C GLU A 279 -2.97 22.12 12.59
N SER A 280 -3.28 22.53 13.80
CA SER A 280 -3.66 23.93 14.08
C SER A 280 -2.45 24.90 14.13
N VAL A 281 -1.27 24.42 14.52
CA VAL A 281 -0.08 25.27 14.66
C VAL A 281 0.46 25.64 13.27
N SER A 282 0.65 24.65 12.42
CA SER A 282 1.08 24.87 11.02
C SER A 282 -0.04 25.39 10.13
N GLY A 283 -1.30 25.14 10.50
CA GLY A 283 -2.47 25.40 9.68
C GLY A 283 -2.64 24.43 8.53
N ARG A 284 -1.74 23.42 8.37
CA ARG A 284 -1.83 22.44 7.29
C ARG A 284 -3.06 21.56 7.44
N LYS A 285 -3.73 21.33 6.34
CA LYS A 285 -4.94 20.51 6.23
C LYS A 285 -4.79 19.55 5.06
N LEU A 286 -5.10 18.28 5.31
CA LEU A 286 -5.22 17.20 4.34
C LEU A 286 -6.70 16.82 4.19
N GLU A 287 -7.19 16.78 2.97
CA GLU A 287 -8.48 16.18 2.63
C GLU A 287 -8.23 14.98 1.74
N LEU A 288 -8.87 13.85 2.03
CA LEU A 288 -8.72 12.58 1.29
C LEU A 288 -10.03 12.16 0.67
N TRP A 289 -10.00 11.87 -0.63
CA TRP A 289 -11.10 11.22 -1.37
C TRP A 289 -10.63 9.88 -1.91
N THR A 290 -11.57 8.93 -2.04
CA THR A 290 -11.28 7.58 -2.53
C THR A 290 -12.45 6.95 -3.26
N SER A 291 -12.15 5.99 -4.14
CA SER A 291 -13.13 5.04 -4.69
C SER A 291 -13.32 3.78 -3.82
N ALA A 292 -12.45 3.55 -2.82
CA ALA A 292 -12.51 2.39 -1.95
C ALA A 292 -13.70 2.47 -0.96
N PRO A 293 -14.24 1.32 -0.50
CA PRO A 293 -15.37 1.27 0.43
C PRO A 293 -14.98 1.52 1.89
N GLY A 294 -13.71 1.44 2.24
CA GLY A 294 -13.21 1.59 3.61
C GLY A 294 -11.93 2.41 3.69
N VAL A 295 -11.59 2.77 4.92
CA VAL A 295 -10.32 3.41 5.28
C VAL A 295 -9.83 2.88 6.62
N GLN A 296 -8.62 2.32 6.65
CA GLN A 296 -7.92 2.03 7.89
C GLN A 296 -7.43 3.34 8.49
N PHE A 297 -7.77 3.60 9.74
CA PHE A 297 -7.19 4.65 10.56
C PHE A 297 -6.26 4.02 11.57
N TYR A 298 -4.97 4.33 11.43
CA TYR A 298 -3.90 3.79 12.27
C TYR A 298 -3.05 4.94 12.83
N THR A 299 -2.74 4.89 14.11
CA THR A 299 -2.03 5.97 14.83
C THR A 299 -0.59 5.61 15.18
N SER A 300 0.07 4.81 14.36
CA SER A 300 1.47 4.36 14.55
C SER A 300 1.75 3.79 15.96
N ASN A 301 0.81 2.99 16.46
CA ASN A 301 0.84 2.40 17.79
C ASN A 301 2.05 1.48 18.00
N MET A 302 2.56 0.89 16.91
CA MET A 302 3.67 -0.08 16.93
C MET A 302 5.04 0.55 16.65
N LEU A 303 5.14 1.87 16.47
CA LEU A 303 6.44 2.53 16.37
C LEU A 303 7.14 2.55 17.72
N HIS A 304 8.37 2.07 17.75
CA HIS A 304 9.21 2.02 18.97
C HIS A 304 10.59 2.58 18.65
N ASP A 305 10.75 3.93 18.88
CA ASP A 305 12.02 4.62 18.72
C ASP A 305 12.69 4.37 17.34
N GLU A 306 11.89 4.46 16.28
CA GLU A 306 12.35 4.24 14.90
C GLU A 306 13.22 5.42 14.44
N LYS A 307 14.47 5.13 14.01
CA LYS A 307 15.39 6.14 13.52
C LYS A 307 15.03 6.52 12.08
N GLY A 308 14.43 7.69 11.91
CA GLY A 308 13.99 8.20 10.63
C GLY A 308 14.87 9.30 10.04
N LYS A 309 14.25 10.13 9.18
CA LYS A 309 14.90 11.22 8.43
C LYS A 309 15.68 12.17 9.33
N GLY A 310 16.87 12.57 8.86
CA GLY A 310 17.76 13.48 9.57
C GLY A 310 18.23 12.93 10.93
N GLY A 311 18.09 11.62 11.16
CA GLY A 311 18.38 10.96 12.43
C GLY A 311 17.33 11.23 13.54
N PHE A 312 16.17 11.82 13.21
CA PHE A 312 15.08 12.01 14.15
C PHE A 312 14.50 10.66 14.59
N ILE A 313 14.19 10.53 15.88
CA ILE A 313 13.61 9.28 16.42
C ILE A 313 12.09 9.40 16.44
N TYR A 314 11.43 8.61 15.60
CA TYR A 314 9.97 8.49 15.60
C TYR A 314 9.51 7.58 16.72
N LYS A 315 8.80 8.18 17.66
CA LYS A 315 8.18 7.46 18.79
C LYS A 315 6.78 7.01 18.42
N GLN A 316 6.21 6.18 19.26
CA GLN A 316 4.80 5.82 19.21
C GLN A 316 3.92 7.08 19.01
N TYR A 317 2.95 7.00 18.10
CA TYR A 317 2.03 8.09 17.76
C TYR A 317 2.69 9.29 17.01
N ALA A 318 3.85 9.09 16.41
CA ALA A 318 4.51 10.14 15.62
C ALA A 318 3.82 10.44 14.29
N GLY A 319 3.01 9.53 13.78
CA GLY A 319 2.27 9.69 12.54
C GLY A 319 0.90 9.03 12.56
N LEU A 320 0.08 9.35 11.57
CA LEU A 320 -1.20 8.67 11.32
C LEU A 320 -1.26 8.15 9.90
N CYS A 321 -1.85 6.97 9.71
CA CYS A 321 -2.14 6.40 8.40
C CYS A 321 -3.63 6.49 8.09
N LEU A 322 -3.94 6.77 6.84
CA LEU A 322 -5.28 6.78 6.26
C LEU A 322 -5.25 5.92 4.99
N GLU A 323 -5.33 4.62 5.18
CA GLU A 323 -5.17 3.62 4.13
C GLU A 323 -6.54 3.29 3.55
N THR A 324 -6.92 3.97 2.46
CA THR A 324 -8.18 3.61 1.81
C THR A 324 -8.04 2.25 1.14
N GLN A 325 -9.04 1.38 1.32
CA GLN A 325 -8.94 -0.05 1.00
C GLN A 325 -10.32 -0.72 0.92
N GLY A 326 -10.36 -1.96 0.42
CA GLY A 326 -11.45 -2.90 0.72
C GLY A 326 -11.41 -3.33 2.18
N PHE A 327 -12.49 -3.89 2.72
CA PHE A 327 -12.51 -4.31 4.12
C PHE A 327 -11.49 -5.43 4.37
N PRO A 328 -10.72 -5.37 5.47
CA PRO A 328 -9.77 -6.44 5.79
C PRO A 328 -10.47 -7.80 5.90
N ASP A 329 -9.74 -8.86 5.56
CA ASP A 329 -10.21 -10.26 5.61
C ASP A 329 -11.49 -10.56 4.82
N SER A 330 -11.86 -9.73 3.82
CA SER A 330 -13.08 -9.93 3.01
C SER A 330 -13.14 -11.29 2.33
N VAL A 331 -12.01 -11.93 2.05
CA VAL A 331 -11.95 -13.27 1.45
C VAL A 331 -12.56 -14.35 2.35
N ASN A 332 -12.62 -14.10 3.67
CA ASN A 332 -13.18 -14.99 4.70
C ASN A 332 -14.55 -14.50 5.22
N HIS A 333 -15.02 -13.32 4.76
CA HIS A 333 -16.28 -12.73 5.18
C HIS A 333 -17.22 -12.45 3.99
N PRO A 334 -18.11 -13.39 3.61
CA PRO A 334 -18.99 -13.25 2.42
C PRO A 334 -19.94 -12.06 2.45
N ASN A 335 -20.21 -11.49 3.62
CA ASN A 335 -21.03 -10.28 3.82
C ASN A 335 -20.25 -8.97 3.55
N PHE A 336 -18.94 -9.03 3.41
CA PHE A 336 -18.12 -7.88 3.02
C PHE A 336 -18.05 -7.73 1.49
N PRO A 337 -17.77 -6.53 0.97
CA PRO A 337 -17.57 -6.33 -0.47
C PRO A 337 -16.45 -7.24 -1.00
N SER A 338 -16.73 -7.94 -2.10
CA SER A 338 -15.76 -8.86 -2.71
C SER A 338 -14.51 -8.12 -3.19
N GLN A 339 -13.36 -8.74 -2.97
CA GLN A 339 -12.05 -8.31 -3.48
C GLN A 339 -11.53 -9.26 -4.58
N ILE A 340 -12.36 -10.20 -5.04
CA ILE A 340 -11.96 -11.14 -6.08
C ILE A 340 -12.00 -10.46 -7.44
N VAL A 341 -10.91 -10.61 -8.19
CA VAL A 341 -10.77 -10.15 -9.57
C VAL A 341 -10.64 -11.39 -10.46
N ASN A 342 -11.55 -11.53 -11.42
CA ASN A 342 -11.54 -12.67 -12.35
C ASN A 342 -10.61 -12.41 -13.54
N PRO A 343 -10.18 -13.47 -14.26
CA PRO A 343 -9.38 -13.31 -15.46
C PRO A 343 -10.01 -12.34 -16.46
N GLY A 344 -9.22 -11.37 -16.92
CA GLY A 344 -9.67 -10.30 -17.81
C GLY A 344 -10.28 -9.09 -17.12
N GLU A 345 -10.67 -9.20 -15.86
CA GLU A 345 -11.11 -8.06 -15.05
C GLU A 345 -9.93 -7.23 -14.52
N THR A 346 -10.22 -5.98 -14.19
CA THR A 346 -9.24 -5.05 -13.64
C THR A 346 -9.78 -4.44 -12.34
N TYR A 347 -9.06 -4.67 -11.25
CA TYR A 347 -9.21 -3.90 -10.02
C TYR A 347 -8.81 -2.44 -10.26
N LYS A 348 -9.59 -1.51 -9.71
CA LYS A 348 -9.32 -0.08 -9.81
C LYS A 348 -9.53 0.59 -8.47
N HIS A 349 -8.53 1.34 -8.03
CA HIS A 349 -8.60 2.13 -6.81
C HIS A 349 -7.96 3.49 -7.07
N THR A 350 -8.71 4.55 -6.81
CA THR A 350 -8.25 5.93 -6.96
C THR A 350 -8.33 6.67 -5.64
N MET A 351 -7.26 7.39 -5.31
CA MET A 351 -7.17 8.27 -4.15
C MET A 351 -6.79 9.69 -4.62
N VAL A 352 -7.33 10.69 -3.94
CA VAL A 352 -6.95 12.10 -4.16
C VAL A 352 -6.69 12.75 -2.81
N TYR A 353 -5.47 13.24 -2.63
CA TYR A 353 -5.04 14.07 -1.52
C TYR A 353 -5.07 15.53 -1.94
N ARG A 354 -5.77 16.37 -1.19
CA ARG A 354 -5.75 17.83 -1.34
C ARG A 354 -5.13 18.44 -0.10
N PHE A 355 -4.15 19.29 -0.29
CA PHE A 355 -3.46 19.99 0.79
C PHE A 355 -3.79 21.48 0.75
N THR A 356 -4.01 22.08 1.92
CA THR A 356 -4.18 23.52 2.09
C THR A 356 -3.52 23.93 3.40
N ALA A 357 -3.22 25.23 3.56
CA ALA A 357 -2.79 25.80 4.82
C ALA A 357 -3.68 27.02 5.13
N ILE A 358 -4.30 27.10 6.31
CA ILE A 358 -5.28 28.11 6.73
C ILE A 358 -5.01 28.56 8.18
#